data_0850b49237b116cdc7268bb8b539c988
#
_entry.id   0850b49237b116cdc7268bb8b539c988
#
_cell.length_a   1.000
_cell.length_b   1.000
_cell.length_c   1.000
_cell.angle_alpha   90.00
_cell.angle_beta   90.00
_cell.angle_gamma   90.00
#
_symmetry.space_group_name_H-M   'P 1'
#
loop_
_entity.id
_entity.type
_entity.pdbx_description
1 polymer ?
#
loop_
_entity_poly.entity_id
_entity_poly.type
_entity_poly.pdbx_seq_one_letter_code
_entity_poly.pdbx_strand_id
1 'polypeptide(L)'
;MNIVVSNVKGGVGKTTTAVYLAAVAGRRGRGPVVLVDADPQGSTAEWYDADPLDGVELVEGPSVRTVGKAMNQEDAIVVVDTPPGEGTVVQAALGRADAVVIPTRAGGVEPTRVMATLAMTPRNVPAGVVICSARLGTNDLDATVEWWTELNVPLWGIVPERVSIASGPASALSNEGLDLYAKVFKRATAKPR
;
A
#
# COMPACT_ATOMS: atom_id res chain seq x y z
N MET A 1 9.60 -6.40 9.62
CA MET A 1 9.64 -5.84 8.25
C MET A 1 8.52 -4.84 8.07
N ASN A 2 8.84 -3.63 7.60
CA ASN A 2 7.91 -2.51 7.51
C ASN A 2 7.57 -2.18 6.05
N ILE A 3 6.33 -2.39 5.64
CA ILE A 3 5.80 -2.04 4.32
C ILE A 3 4.94 -0.79 4.47
N VAL A 4 5.33 0.30 3.84
CA VAL A 4 4.57 1.55 3.89
C VAL A 4 3.79 1.73 2.59
N VAL A 5 2.49 1.95 2.71
CA VAL A 5 1.60 2.26 1.60
C VAL A 5 1.37 3.76 1.59
N SER A 6 1.91 4.45 0.60
CA SER A 6 1.91 5.92 0.57
C SER A 6 1.72 6.48 -0.83
N ASN A 7 0.98 7.57 -0.91
CA ASN A 7 0.93 8.49 -2.04
C ASN A 7 0.42 9.84 -1.53
N VAL A 8 1.02 10.93 -2.00
CA VAL A 8 0.59 12.29 -1.64
C VAL A 8 -0.84 12.59 -2.07
N LYS A 9 -1.38 11.85 -3.05
CA LYS A 9 -2.76 11.99 -3.52
C LYS A 9 -3.73 11.14 -2.71
N GLY A 10 -4.92 11.69 -2.42
CA GLY A 10 -6.06 10.97 -1.86
C GLY A 10 -6.81 10.15 -2.92
N GLY A 11 -7.54 9.09 -2.50
CA GLY A 11 -8.44 8.32 -3.37
C GLY A 11 -7.77 7.43 -4.42
N VAL A 12 -6.48 7.11 -4.28
CA VAL A 12 -5.71 6.28 -5.22
C VAL A 12 -5.68 4.78 -4.86
N GLY A 13 -6.32 4.40 -3.74
CA GLY A 13 -6.38 3.00 -3.28
C GLY A 13 -5.35 2.65 -2.20
N LYS A 14 -4.88 3.61 -1.40
CA LYS A 14 -3.94 3.33 -0.29
C LYS A 14 -4.53 2.33 0.71
N THR A 15 -5.67 2.64 1.28
CA THR A 15 -6.37 1.78 2.26
C THR A 15 -6.63 0.38 1.70
N THR A 16 -7.22 0.29 0.50
CA THR A 16 -7.43 -1.00 -0.17
C THR A 16 -6.13 -1.79 -0.30
N THR A 17 -5.06 -1.13 -0.75
CA THR A 17 -3.74 -1.77 -0.90
C THR A 17 -3.19 -2.24 0.45
N ALA A 18 -3.27 -1.43 1.50
CA ALA A 18 -2.77 -1.78 2.84
C ALA A 18 -3.53 -2.98 3.42
N VAL A 19 -4.86 -2.97 3.37
CA VAL A 19 -5.73 -4.05 3.85
C VAL A 19 -5.41 -5.38 3.13
N TYR A 20 -5.35 -5.37 1.78
CA TYR A 20 -5.01 -6.57 1.03
C TYR A 20 -3.59 -7.09 1.29
N LEU A 21 -2.60 -6.20 1.45
CA LEU A 21 -1.23 -6.61 1.78
C LEU A 21 -1.14 -7.23 3.16
N ALA A 22 -1.82 -6.66 4.16
CA ALA A 22 -1.90 -7.22 5.51
C ALA A 22 -2.59 -8.59 5.52
N ALA A 23 -3.72 -8.73 4.81
CA ALA A 23 -4.42 -10.00 4.67
C ALA A 23 -3.56 -11.08 3.98
N VAL A 24 -2.82 -10.72 2.94
CA VAL A 24 -1.86 -11.62 2.28
C VAL A 24 -0.75 -12.03 3.24
N ALA A 25 -0.24 -11.13 4.07
CA ALA A 25 0.77 -11.43 5.06
C ALA A 25 0.23 -12.38 6.15
N GLY A 26 -0.96 -12.11 6.70
CA GLY A 26 -1.63 -12.95 7.70
C GLY A 26 -1.85 -14.37 7.22
N ARG A 27 -2.38 -14.55 6.01
CA ARG A 27 -2.60 -15.88 5.40
C ARG A 27 -1.31 -16.69 5.21
N ARG A 28 -0.13 -16.06 5.18
CA ARG A 28 1.16 -16.79 5.08
C ARG A 28 1.61 -17.39 6.40
N GLY A 29 1.10 -16.95 7.53
CA GLY A 29 1.38 -17.50 8.85
C GLY A 29 2.86 -17.50 9.25
N ARG A 30 3.65 -16.53 8.78
CA ARG A 30 5.11 -16.45 9.01
C ARG A 30 5.49 -15.50 10.15
N GLY A 31 4.65 -15.34 11.14
CA GLY A 31 4.85 -14.46 12.28
C GLY A 31 3.72 -13.45 12.46
N PRO A 32 3.83 -12.57 13.46
CA PRO A 32 2.85 -11.52 13.72
C PRO A 32 2.72 -10.55 12.54
N VAL A 33 1.49 -10.14 12.24
CA VAL A 33 1.21 -9.10 11.24
C VAL A 33 0.46 -7.97 11.91
N VAL A 34 0.94 -6.75 11.70
CA VAL A 34 0.33 -5.53 12.24
C VAL A 34 -0.09 -4.64 11.08
N LEU A 35 -1.36 -4.28 11.02
CA LEU A 35 -1.89 -3.27 10.12
C LEU A 35 -2.04 -1.97 10.91
N VAL A 36 -1.39 -0.91 10.44
CA VAL A 36 -1.42 0.41 11.10
C VAL A 36 -2.30 1.34 10.29
N ASP A 37 -3.38 1.82 10.89
CA ASP A 37 -4.16 2.94 10.37
C ASP A 37 -3.54 4.25 10.87
N ALA A 38 -2.77 4.90 10.02
CA ALA A 38 -2.14 6.18 10.30
C ALA A 38 -2.87 7.36 9.64
N ASP A 39 -4.00 7.11 8.95
CA ASP A 39 -4.86 8.17 8.38
C ASP A 39 -5.90 8.61 9.42
N PRO A 40 -6.00 9.92 9.74
CA PRO A 40 -7.06 10.44 10.61
C PRO A 40 -8.48 10.15 10.17
N GLN A 41 -8.68 9.76 8.90
CA GLN A 41 -10.01 9.38 8.39
C GLN A 41 -10.47 8.00 8.89
N GLY A 42 -9.57 7.14 9.38
CA GLY A 42 -9.92 5.87 10.00
C GLY A 42 -10.46 4.80 9.03
N SER A 43 -10.24 4.96 7.73
CA SER A 43 -10.83 4.04 6.73
C SER A 43 -10.31 2.61 6.83
N THR A 44 -9.07 2.40 7.26
CA THR A 44 -8.52 1.06 7.49
C THR A 44 -9.16 0.40 8.72
N ALA A 45 -9.41 1.17 9.76
CA ALA A 45 -10.11 0.71 10.96
C ALA A 45 -11.56 0.30 10.65
N GLU A 46 -12.29 1.10 9.85
CA GLU A 46 -13.63 0.74 9.38
C GLU A 46 -13.66 -0.58 8.62
N TRP A 47 -12.66 -0.86 7.79
CA TRP A 47 -12.55 -2.14 7.08
C TRP A 47 -12.33 -3.29 8.06
N TYR A 48 -11.43 -3.12 9.00
CA TYR A 48 -11.08 -4.14 9.97
C TYR A 48 -12.23 -4.46 10.93
N ASP A 49 -12.98 -3.45 11.37
CA ASP A 49 -14.14 -3.62 12.24
C ASP A 49 -15.30 -4.36 11.55
N ALA A 50 -15.46 -4.15 10.24
CA ALA A 50 -16.50 -4.81 9.47
C ALA A 50 -16.17 -6.30 9.18
N ASP A 51 -14.90 -6.62 8.92
CA ASP A 51 -14.42 -7.98 8.62
C ASP A 51 -12.97 -8.11 9.11
N PRO A 52 -12.74 -8.51 10.39
CA PRO A 52 -11.41 -8.65 10.95
C PRO A 52 -10.54 -9.62 10.15
N LEU A 53 -9.30 -9.22 9.90
CA LEU A 53 -8.37 -9.99 9.09
C LEU A 53 -7.70 -11.10 9.91
N ASP A 54 -7.81 -12.35 9.47
CA ASP A 54 -7.19 -13.48 10.14
C ASP A 54 -5.67 -13.32 10.30
N GLY A 55 -5.18 -13.45 11.52
CA GLY A 55 -3.76 -13.36 11.85
C GLY A 55 -3.16 -11.95 11.71
N VAL A 56 -3.98 -10.91 11.71
CA VAL A 56 -3.57 -9.51 11.63
C VAL A 56 -4.08 -8.75 12.85
N GLU A 57 -3.21 -7.98 13.49
CA GLU A 57 -3.56 -7.03 14.56
C GLU A 57 -3.70 -5.63 13.97
N LEU A 58 -4.79 -4.93 14.32
CA LEU A 58 -4.96 -3.52 13.96
C LEU A 58 -4.36 -2.62 15.04
N VAL A 59 -3.62 -1.61 14.60
CA VAL A 59 -3.14 -0.51 15.45
C VAL A 59 -3.63 0.80 14.85
N GLU A 60 -4.46 1.51 15.59
CA GLU A 60 -4.97 2.82 15.19
C GLU A 60 -4.16 3.95 15.81
N GLY A 61 -3.95 5.01 15.06
CA GLY A 61 -3.44 6.26 15.56
C GLY A 61 -2.57 7.05 14.58
N PRO A 62 -3.06 8.21 14.16
CA PRO A 62 -2.40 9.07 13.18
C PRO A 62 -1.29 9.89 13.85
N SER A 63 -0.37 9.24 14.55
CA SER A 63 0.73 9.93 15.23
C SER A 63 2.08 9.29 14.94
N VAL A 64 3.11 10.13 14.89
CA VAL A 64 4.52 9.67 14.76
C VAL A 64 4.88 8.64 15.83
N ARG A 65 4.36 8.83 17.07
CA ARG A 65 4.62 7.93 18.20
C ARG A 65 4.00 6.56 17.96
N THR A 66 2.74 6.50 17.55
CA THR A 66 2.01 5.24 17.31
C THR A 66 2.66 4.46 16.16
N VAL A 67 2.88 5.13 15.03
CA VAL A 67 3.56 4.55 13.87
C VAL A 67 4.95 4.04 14.24
N GLY A 68 5.75 4.86 14.94
CA GLY A 68 7.09 4.47 15.36
C GLY A 68 7.10 3.26 16.32
N LYS A 69 6.13 3.18 17.25
CA LYS A 69 6.00 2.04 18.18
C LYS A 69 5.64 0.75 17.42
N ALA A 70 4.68 0.82 16.48
CA ALA A 70 4.28 -0.32 15.69
C ALA A 70 5.43 -0.83 14.79
N MET A 71 6.13 0.08 14.11
CA MET A 71 7.23 -0.26 13.20
C MET A 71 8.52 -0.72 13.90
N ASN A 72 8.63 -0.60 15.20
CA ASN A 72 9.75 -1.12 16.01
C ASN A 72 9.51 -2.54 16.53
N GLN A 73 8.40 -3.20 16.18
CA GLN A 73 8.15 -4.59 16.57
C GLN A 73 9.09 -5.52 15.81
N GLU A 74 9.92 -6.25 16.56
CA GLU A 74 10.80 -7.27 16.03
C GLU A 74 9.98 -8.47 15.55
N ASP A 75 10.45 -9.13 14.49
CA ASP A 75 9.83 -10.33 13.90
C ASP A 75 8.41 -10.17 13.33
N ALA A 76 7.86 -8.95 13.35
CA ALA A 76 6.55 -8.66 12.76
C ALA A 76 6.66 -8.15 11.31
N ILE A 77 5.62 -8.41 10.53
CA ILE A 77 5.34 -7.70 9.28
C ILE A 77 4.39 -6.56 9.63
N VAL A 78 4.83 -5.33 9.45
CA VAL A 78 4.03 -4.14 9.70
C VAL A 78 3.63 -3.51 8.38
N VAL A 79 2.35 -3.38 8.12
CA VAL A 79 1.80 -2.67 6.96
C VAL A 79 1.19 -1.36 7.44
N VAL A 80 1.67 -0.25 6.91
CA VAL A 80 1.22 1.09 7.33
C VAL A 80 0.41 1.73 6.22
N ASP A 81 -0.87 2.01 6.48
CA ASP A 81 -1.71 2.89 5.64
C ASP A 81 -1.48 4.33 6.07
N THR A 82 -0.98 5.17 5.15
CA THR A 82 -0.65 6.56 5.46
C THR A 82 -1.73 7.53 4.98
N PRO A 83 -1.90 8.69 5.65
CA PRO A 83 -2.72 9.76 5.13
C PRO A 83 -2.19 10.28 3.78
N PRO A 84 -3.00 10.99 3.01
CA PRO A 84 -2.51 11.73 1.85
C PRO A 84 -1.60 12.91 2.28
N GLY A 85 -0.74 13.35 1.37
CA GLY A 85 0.15 14.49 1.60
C GLY A 85 1.55 14.10 2.09
N GLU A 86 2.25 15.09 2.67
CA GLU A 86 3.68 15.03 3.00
C GLU A 86 3.92 15.29 4.50
N GLY A 87 2.90 15.05 5.32
CA GLY A 87 2.93 15.35 6.76
C GLY A 87 3.96 14.54 7.55
N THR A 88 4.17 14.93 8.80
CA THR A 88 5.19 14.34 9.70
C THR A 88 4.97 12.83 9.92
N VAL A 89 3.72 12.37 9.94
CA VAL A 89 3.38 10.95 10.07
C VAL A 89 3.85 10.16 8.85
N VAL A 90 3.61 10.69 7.63
CA VAL A 90 4.08 10.08 6.38
C VAL A 90 5.62 10.00 6.36
N GLN A 91 6.30 11.10 6.69
CA GLN A 91 7.77 11.14 6.74
C GLN A 91 8.33 10.16 7.78
N ALA A 92 7.69 10.06 8.94
CA ALA A 92 8.11 9.12 10.00
C ALA A 92 7.94 7.66 9.57
N ALA A 93 6.87 7.33 8.83
CA ALA A 93 6.64 6.01 8.27
C ALA A 93 7.67 5.69 7.18
N LEU A 94 7.84 6.58 6.20
CA LEU A 94 8.80 6.39 5.10
C LEU A 94 10.23 6.25 5.61
N GLY A 95 10.62 7.01 6.64
CA GLY A 95 11.97 6.94 7.24
C GLY A 95 12.28 5.61 7.95
N ARG A 96 11.28 4.75 8.18
CA ARG A 96 11.41 3.42 8.79
C ARG A 96 10.99 2.27 7.89
N ALA A 97 10.67 2.58 6.64
CA ALA A 97 10.21 1.58 5.68
C ALA A 97 11.33 0.65 5.24
N ASP A 98 11.03 -0.64 5.13
CA ASP A 98 11.83 -1.61 4.41
C ASP A 98 11.40 -1.72 2.94
N ALA A 99 10.15 -1.34 2.63
CA ALA A 99 9.62 -1.22 1.29
C ALA A 99 8.48 -0.19 1.23
N VAL A 100 8.34 0.50 0.09
CA VAL A 100 7.25 1.46 -0.14
C VAL A 100 6.41 1.01 -1.33
N VAL A 101 5.12 0.82 -1.11
CA VAL A 101 4.12 0.54 -2.15
C VAL A 101 3.39 1.83 -2.46
N ILE A 102 3.39 2.25 -3.72
CA ILE A 102 2.81 3.51 -4.16
C ILE A 102 1.59 3.25 -5.05
N PRO A 103 0.38 3.17 -4.48
CA PRO A 103 -0.84 3.04 -5.25
C PRO A 103 -1.08 4.29 -6.09
N THR A 104 -1.49 4.11 -7.33
CA THR A 104 -1.86 5.19 -8.25
C THR A 104 -2.99 4.74 -9.17
N ARG A 105 -3.53 5.62 -9.99
CA ARG A 105 -4.47 5.29 -11.06
C ARG A 105 -3.82 5.50 -12.41
N ALA A 106 -4.39 4.94 -13.47
CA ALA A 106 -3.97 5.25 -14.83
C ALA A 106 -4.42 6.66 -15.24
N GLY A 107 -3.61 7.34 -16.04
CA GLY A 107 -3.92 8.62 -16.69
C GLY A 107 -3.63 9.88 -15.86
N GLY A 108 -3.67 11.02 -16.53
CA GLY A 108 -3.69 12.36 -15.95
C GLY A 108 -2.39 12.81 -15.26
N VAL A 109 -2.56 13.53 -14.14
CA VAL A 109 -1.48 14.12 -13.32
C VAL A 109 -0.91 13.17 -12.26
N GLU A 110 -1.31 11.91 -12.29
CA GLU A 110 -0.87 10.89 -11.32
C GLU A 110 0.66 10.75 -11.24
N PRO A 111 1.39 10.79 -12.36
CA PRO A 111 2.84 10.67 -12.35
C PRO A 111 3.55 11.65 -11.44
N THR A 112 3.16 12.93 -11.46
CA THR A 112 3.78 13.96 -10.60
C THR A 112 3.62 13.63 -9.11
N ARG A 113 2.49 13.06 -8.71
CA ARG A 113 2.20 12.69 -7.32
C ARG A 113 3.02 11.48 -6.87
N VAL A 114 3.19 10.52 -7.75
CA VAL A 114 4.07 9.36 -7.50
C VAL A 114 5.52 9.81 -7.37
N MET A 115 5.99 10.68 -8.26
CA MET A 115 7.35 11.23 -8.20
C MET A 115 7.60 12.01 -6.90
N ALA A 116 6.63 12.78 -6.41
CA ALA A 116 6.71 13.44 -5.11
C ALA A 116 6.87 12.42 -3.96
N THR A 117 6.11 11.31 -3.99
CA THR A 117 6.23 10.24 -3.00
C THR A 117 7.59 9.54 -3.07
N LEU A 118 8.07 9.26 -4.28
CA LEU A 118 9.42 8.68 -4.49
C LEU A 118 10.52 9.61 -3.97
N ALA A 119 10.39 10.93 -4.16
CA ALA A 119 11.36 11.90 -3.66
C ALA A 119 11.46 11.93 -2.13
N MET A 120 10.38 11.61 -1.41
CA MET A 120 10.37 11.48 0.05
C MET A 120 10.87 10.13 0.54
N THR A 121 10.89 9.12 -0.33
CA THR A 121 11.33 7.77 0.04
C THR A 121 12.86 7.73 0.12
N PRO A 122 13.45 7.18 1.20
CA PRO A 122 14.89 7.03 1.29
C PRO A 122 15.45 6.22 0.12
N ARG A 123 16.58 6.64 -0.46
CA ARG A 123 17.15 6.07 -1.70
C ARG A 123 17.50 4.57 -1.60
N ASN A 124 17.77 4.08 -0.41
CA ASN A 124 18.10 2.69 -0.13
C ASN A 124 16.85 1.81 0.11
N VAL A 125 15.67 2.39 0.13
CA VAL A 125 14.41 1.67 0.34
C VAL A 125 13.77 1.35 -1.01
N PRO A 126 13.53 0.06 -1.32
CA PRO A 126 12.85 -0.31 -2.55
C PRO A 126 11.43 0.25 -2.57
N ALA A 127 11.07 0.89 -3.67
CA ALA A 127 9.75 1.43 -3.89
C ALA A 127 9.19 0.96 -5.24
N GLY A 128 7.89 0.72 -5.29
CA GLY A 128 7.24 0.33 -6.54
C GLY A 128 5.79 0.77 -6.62
N VAL A 129 5.39 1.04 -7.85
CA VAL A 129 4.06 1.53 -8.20
C VAL A 129 3.07 0.37 -8.34
N VAL A 130 1.84 0.58 -7.88
CA VAL A 130 0.70 -0.30 -8.14
C VAL A 130 -0.39 0.52 -8.80
N ILE A 131 -0.75 0.18 -10.04
CA ILE A 131 -1.86 0.84 -10.73
C ILE A 131 -3.15 0.20 -10.24
N CYS A 132 -3.95 0.95 -9.49
CA CYS A 132 -5.24 0.53 -8.93
C CYS A 132 -6.41 0.95 -9.80
N SER A 133 -7.50 0.19 -9.75
CA SER A 133 -8.72 0.41 -10.55
C SER A 133 -8.40 0.58 -12.03
N ALA A 134 -7.51 -0.25 -12.55
CA ALA A 134 -7.06 -0.18 -13.93
C ALA A 134 -8.16 -0.67 -14.89
N ARG A 135 -8.48 0.13 -15.88
CA ARG A 135 -9.35 -0.27 -17.01
C ARG A 135 -8.51 -0.95 -18.06
N LEU A 136 -8.55 -2.28 -18.07
CA LEU A 136 -7.75 -3.08 -18.99
C LEU A 136 -8.13 -2.80 -20.46
N GLY A 137 -7.13 -2.80 -21.34
CA GLY A 137 -7.31 -2.57 -22.79
C GLY A 137 -7.60 -1.11 -23.14
N THR A 138 -7.19 -0.16 -22.32
CA THR A 138 -7.31 1.27 -22.61
C THR A 138 -5.96 1.91 -22.89
N ASN A 139 -5.95 2.87 -23.82
CA ASN A 139 -4.76 3.65 -24.15
C ASN A 139 -4.16 4.36 -22.94
N ASP A 140 -5.01 4.81 -21.98
CA ASP A 140 -4.55 5.48 -20.75
C ASP A 140 -3.72 4.54 -19.88
N LEU A 141 -4.11 3.26 -19.79
CA LEU A 141 -3.33 2.27 -19.05
C LEU A 141 -2.01 1.99 -19.74
N ASP A 142 -2.04 1.76 -21.05
CA ASP A 142 -0.85 1.44 -21.84
C ASP A 142 0.16 2.58 -21.78
N ALA A 143 -0.28 3.82 -22.00
CA ALA A 143 0.56 5.01 -21.87
C ALA A 143 1.13 5.19 -20.45
N THR A 144 0.33 4.87 -19.42
CA THR A 144 0.80 4.93 -18.02
C THR A 144 1.90 3.90 -17.75
N VAL A 145 1.75 2.67 -18.24
CA VAL A 145 2.76 1.61 -18.08
C VAL A 145 4.05 1.95 -18.84
N GLU A 146 3.93 2.45 -20.07
CA GLU A 146 5.07 2.91 -20.87
C GLU A 146 5.84 4.03 -20.14
N TRP A 147 5.13 5.00 -19.63
CA TRP A 147 5.71 6.12 -18.90
C TRP A 147 6.50 5.67 -17.65
N TRP A 148 5.97 4.72 -16.84
CA TRP A 148 6.71 4.17 -15.70
C TRP A 148 7.96 3.41 -16.14
N THR A 149 7.88 2.72 -17.28
CA THR A 149 9.01 1.99 -17.86
C THR A 149 10.12 2.94 -18.31
N GLU A 150 9.77 4.02 -19.00
CA GLU A 150 10.73 5.06 -19.44
C GLU A 150 11.44 5.74 -18.28
N LEU A 151 10.73 5.99 -17.19
CA LEU A 151 11.29 6.57 -15.97
C LEU A 151 12.06 5.57 -15.10
N ASN A 152 12.15 4.31 -15.50
CA ASN A 152 12.73 3.22 -14.71
C ASN A 152 12.12 3.11 -13.30
N VAL A 153 10.82 3.43 -13.15
CA VAL A 153 10.09 3.26 -11.90
C VAL A 153 9.50 1.84 -11.85
N PRO A 154 9.83 1.03 -10.83
CA PRO A 154 9.34 -0.34 -10.76
C PRO A 154 7.82 -0.41 -10.69
N LEU A 155 7.18 -1.07 -11.64
CA LEU A 155 5.76 -1.42 -11.61
C LEU A 155 5.59 -2.77 -10.91
N TRP A 156 5.03 -2.75 -9.68
CA TRP A 156 4.85 -3.96 -8.88
C TRP A 156 3.54 -4.67 -9.11
N GLY A 157 2.53 -3.97 -9.64
CA GLY A 157 1.26 -4.60 -9.96
C GLY A 157 0.30 -3.71 -10.74
N ILE A 158 -0.64 -4.37 -11.40
CA ILE A 158 -1.81 -3.74 -12.00
C ILE A 158 -3.02 -4.45 -11.39
N VAL A 159 -3.86 -3.71 -10.69
CA VAL A 159 -5.10 -4.18 -10.06
C VAL A 159 -6.27 -3.65 -10.89
N PRO A 160 -6.98 -4.52 -11.60
CA PRO A 160 -8.10 -4.11 -12.44
C PRO A 160 -9.22 -3.44 -11.65
N GLU A 161 -10.01 -2.61 -12.32
CA GLU A 161 -11.25 -2.08 -11.77
C GLU A 161 -12.24 -3.24 -11.56
N ARG A 162 -12.51 -3.57 -10.29
CA ARG A 162 -13.44 -4.62 -9.87
C ARG A 162 -14.24 -4.14 -8.68
N VAL A 163 -15.55 -4.31 -8.75
CA VAL A 163 -16.45 -4.03 -7.62
C VAL A 163 -16.01 -4.84 -6.40
N SER A 164 -15.70 -6.12 -6.58
CA SER A 164 -15.26 -7.03 -5.51
C SER A 164 -13.97 -6.62 -4.80
N ILE A 165 -13.15 -5.76 -5.40
CA ILE A 165 -11.92 -5.23 -4.78
C ILE A 165 -12.17 -3.86 -4.16
N ALA A 166 -13.07 -3.06 -4.77
CA ALA A 166 -13.34 -1.67 -4.39
C ALA A 166 -14.50 -1.52 -3.42
N SER A 167 -15.24 -2.58 -3.11
CA SER A 167 -16.50 -2.53 -2.33
C SER A 167 -16.35 -2.05 -0.90
N GLY A 168 -15.13 -1.84 -0.43
CA GLY A 168 -14.88 -1.32 0.90
C GLY A 168 -15.24 -2.32 2.02
N PRO A 169 -15.45 -1.82 3.24
CA PRO A 169 -15.61 -2.64 4.43
C PRO A 169 -16.89 -3.50 4.45
N ALA A 170 -17.82 -3.27 3.52
CA ALA A 170 -19.09 -4.00 3.47
C ALA A 170 -19.00 -5.41 2.83
N SER A 171 -17.84 -5.82 2.34
CA SER A 171 -17.65 -7.10 1.67
C SER A 171 -16.35 -7.78 2.03
N ALA A 172 -16.38 -9.11 2.17
CA ALA A 172 -15.18 -9.90 2.36
C ALA A 172 -14.16 -9.69 1.22
N LEU A 173 -12.87 -9.78 1.55
CA LEU A 173 -11.80 -9.65 0.56
C LEU A 173 -11.92 -10.70 -0.54
N SER A 174 -11.89 -10.26 -1.80
CA SER A 174 -12.00 -11.16 -2.94
C SER A 174 -10.73 -12.00 -3.14
N ASN A 175 -10.89 -13.26 -3.54
CA ASN A 175 -9.75 -14.12 -3.86
C ASN A 175 -8.93 -13.56 -5.03
N GLU A 176 -9.57 -12.96 -6.04
CA GLU A 176 -8.89 -12.29 -7.16
C GLU A 176 -7.98 -11.15 -6.63
N GLY A 177 -8.49 -10.32 -5.73
CA GLY A 177 -7.72 -9.26 -5.10
C GLY A 177 -6.54 -9.79 -4.29
N LEU A 178 -6.75 -10.83 -3.51
CA LEU A 178 -5.69 -11.47 -2.73
C LEU A 178 -4.58 -12.04 -3.61
N ASP A 179 -4.91 -12.66 -4.74
CA ASP A 179 -3.92 -13.20 -5.69
C ASP A 179 -3.11 -12.07 -6.37
N LEU A 180 -3.76 -10.96 -6.71
CA LEU A 180 -3.10 -9.80 -7.29
C LEU A 180 -2.14 -9.16 -6.28
N TYR A 181 -2.61 -8.91 -5.07
CA TYR A 181 -1.78 -8.32 -4.01
C TYR A 181 -0.71 -9.28 -3.47
N ALA A 182 -0.87 -10.59 -3.59
CA ALA A 182 0.19 -11.56 -3.29
C ALA A 182 1.40 -11.37 -4.21
N LYS A 183 1.20 -10.98 -5.47
CA LYS A 183 2.29 -10.64 -6.41
C LYS A 183 2.99 -9.35 -6.01
N VAL A 184 2.23 -8.33 -5.60
CA VAL A 184 2.76 -7.06 -5.07
C VAL A 184 3.58 -7.31 -3.81
N PHE A 185 3.01 -8.06 -2.85
CA PHE A 185 3.67 -8.42 -1.60
C PHE A 185 5.00 -9.15 -1.84
N LYS A 186 5.02 -10.11 -2.77
CA LYS A 186 6.25 -10.83 -3.15
C LYS A 186 7.34 -9.87 -3.65
N ARG A 187 6.98 -8.84 -4.40
CA ARG A 187 7.94 -7.84 -4.90
C ARG A 187 8.41 -6.91 -3.79
N ALA A 188 7.49 -6.43 -2.95
CA ALA A 188 7.81 -5.60 -1.80
C ALA A 188 8.73 -6.30 -0.78
N THR A 189 8.62 -7.63 -0.64
CA THR A 189 9.41 -8.43 0.30
C THR A 189 10.63 -9.12 -0.33
N ALA A 190 10.90 -8.87 -1.61
CA ALA A 190 12.08 -9.40 -2.27
C ALA A 190 13.35 -8.72 -1.74
N LYS A 191 14.36 -9.50 -1.40
CA LYS A 191 15.68 -8.93 -1.06
C LYS A 191 16.23 -8.18 -2.28
N PRO A 192 16.79 -6.99 -2.10
CA PRO A 192 17.52 -6.33 -3.18
C PRO A 192 18.63 -7.27 -3.69
N ARG A 193 18.76 -7.33 -5.00
CA ARG A 193 19.85 -8.07 -5.66
C ARG A 193 21.15 -7.29 -5.60
#